data_c28eaa4ce82ebf98ffca6dc689d2d842
#
_entry.id   c28eaa4ce82ebf98ffca6dc689d2d842
#
_cell.length_a   1.000
_cell.length_b   1.000
_cell.length_c   1.000
_cell.angle_alpha   90.00
_cell.angle_beta   90.00
_cell.angle_gamma   90.00
#
_symmetry.space_group_name_H-M   'P 1'
#
loop_
_entity.id
_entity.type
_entity.pdbx_description
1 polymer ?
#
loop_
_entity_poly.entity_id
_entity_poly.type
_entity_poly.pdbx_seq_one_letter_code
_entity_poly.pdbx_strand_id
1 'polypeptide(L)'
;MSNNANVAAAIKEVAHKVFGGYAELLRMPHTARFSIGSVIACMPFPMVGMTITISVQHYYGNYSLAGVLTAIQAIALAVSSPLLGKLVDKFGQRQVSIPTILVWIVAAIALTTSITNRAPVWVLYCLTPFLAAIPPWGAMSRARWTTMLKGDRERTDRALSLSGVFDECMWIIGNPLASTLAVISGLLAFSFTGVCVVIGALMFLTELTTEPKSQTQLAREAGLTREEYREREAAKAQRMRERDAA
;
A
#
# COMPACT_ATOMS: atom_id res chain seq x y z
N MET A 1 46.49 -0.18 -5.91
CA MET A 1 45.52 0.07 -7.00
C MET A 1 44.73 -1.18 -7.40
N SER A 2 45.26 -2.38 -7.26
CA SER A 2 44.61 -3.67 -7.61
C SER A 2 43.33 -4.00 -6.73
N ASN A 3 43.32 -3.60 -5.47
CA ASN A 3 42.23 -3.97 -4.54
C ASN A 3 40.91 -3.24 -4.88
N ASN A 4 40.97 -1.98 -5.34
CA ASN A 4 39.79 -1.20 -5.69
C ASN A 4 39.12 -1.70 -6.99
N ALA A 5 39.87 -2.23 -7.93
CA ALA A 5 39.35 -2.82 -9.15
C ALA A 5 38.60 -4.14 -8.88
N ASN A 6 39.11 -4.97 -7.98
CA ASN A 6 38.47 -6.21 -7.57
C ASN A 6 37.17 -5.96 -6.79
N VAL A 7 37.15 -4.96 -5.91
CA VAL A 7 35.96 -4.54 -5.18
C VAL A 7 34.91 -3.98 -6.12
N ALA A 8 35.30 -3.14 -7.09
CA ALA A 8 34.37 -2.61 -8.09
C ALA A 8 33.78 -3.71 -9.00
N ALA A 9 34.60 -4.71 -9.39
CA ALA A 9 34.14 -5.85 -10.17
C ALA A 9 33.13 -6.71 -9.35
N ALA A 10 33.45 -6.99 -8.10
CA ALA A 10 32.56 -7.74 -7.21
C ALA A 10 31.22 -7.01 -6.96
N ILE A 11 31.25 -5.69 -6.74
CA ILE A 11 30.04 -4.87 -6.61
C ILE A 11 29.21 -4.92 -7.90
N LYS A 12 29.85 -4.82 -9.07
CA LYS A 12 29.17 -4.87 -10.37
C LYS A 12 28.53 -6.25 -10.61
N GLU A 13 29.21 -7.31 -10.24
CA GLU A 13 28.69 -8.69 -10.34
C GLU A 13 27.50 -8.93 -9.42
N VAL A 14 27.60 -8.51 -8.16
CA VAL A 14 26.49 -8.56 -7.18
C VAL A 14 25.30 -7.72 -7.65
N ALA A 15 25.55 -6.49 -8.11
CA ALA A 15 24.51 -5.64 -8.66
C ALA A 15 23.83 -6.28 -9.87
N HIS A 16 24.60 -6.83 -10.82
CA HIS A 16 24.04 -7.52 -11.98
C HIS A 16 23.20 -8.74 -11.59
N LYS A 17 23.63 -9.52 -10.61
CA LYS A 17 22.90 -10.68 -10.09
C LYS A 17 21.60 -10.26 -9.38
N VAL A 18 21.63 -9.20 -8.58
CA VAL A 18 20.46 -8.67 -7.87
C VAL A 18 19.47 -8.03 -8.85
N PHE A 19 19.92 -7.12 -9.70
CA PHE A 19 19.04 -6.45 -10.68
C PHE A 19 18.53 -7.41 -11.76
N GLY A 20 19.34 -8.38 -12.18
CA GLY A 20 18.93 -9.42 -13.12
C GLY A 20 17.80 -10.27 -12.55
N GLY A 21 17.88 -10.65 -11.27
CA GLY A 21 16.82 -11.39 -10.58
C GLY A 21 15.50 -10.61 -10.45
N TYR A 22 15.58 -9.30 -10.21
CA TYR A 22 14.38 -8.43 -10.16
C TYR A 22 13.76 -8.25 -11.55
N ALA A 23 14.59 -8.09 -12.59
CA ALA A 23 14.12 -7.99 -13.96
C ALA A 23 13.42 -9.30 -14.43
N GLU A 24 13.93 -10.45 -14.03
CA GLU A 24 13.29 -11.75 -14.28
C GLU A 24 11.90 -11.82 -13.66
N LEU A 25 11.75 -11.41 -12.40
CA LEU A 25 10.47 -11.39 -11.70
C LEU A 25 9.45 -10.48 -12.39
N LEU A 26 9.85 -9.28 -12.79
CA LEU A 26 8.98 -8.33 -13.48
C LEU A 26 8.64 -8.74 -14.93
N ARG A 27 9.44 -9.62 -15.56
CA ARG A 27 9.13 -10.19 -16.88
C ARG A 27 8.15 -11.35 -16.83
N MET A 28 7.88 -11.91 -15.67
CA MET A 28 6.83 -12.93 -15.54
C MET A 28 5.48 -12.33 -15.96
N PRO A 29 4.60 -13.13 -16.59
CA PRO A 29 3.30 -12.63 -17.03
C PRO A 29 2.50 -12.10 -15.84
N HIS A 30 1.88 -10.92 -16.03
CA HIS A 30 1.01 -10.25 -15.06
C HIS A 30 1.70 -9.60 -13.85
N THR A 31 2.99 -9.89 -13.56
CA THR A 31 3.68 -9.42 -12.35
C THR A 31 4.00 -7.94 -12.38
N ALA A 32 4.52 -7.42 -13.50
CA ALA A 32 4.85 -6.00 -13.62
C ALA A 32 3.63 -5.12 -13.39
N ARG A 33 2.47 -5.52 -13.92
CA ARG A 33 1.24 -4.74 -13.85
C ARG A 33 0.75 -4.56 -12.41
N PHE A 34 0.62 -5.64 -11.63
CA PHE A 34 0.17 -5.50 -10.26
C PHE A 34 1.23 -4.88 -9.36
N SER A 35 2.54 -5.15 -9.60
CA SER A 35 3.62 -4.58 -8.79
C SER A 35 3.73 -3.07 -8.98
N ILE A 36 3.79 -2.58 -10.22
CA ILE A 36 3.81 -1.15 -10.53
C ILE A 36 2.50 -0.50 -10.10
N GLY A 37 1.36 -1.16 -10.33
CA GLY A 37 0.05 -0.68 -9.89
C GLY A 37 -0.01 -0.49 -8.37
N SER A 38 0.55 -1.42 -7.58
CA SER A 38 0.59 -1.29 -6.12
C SER A 38 1.45 -0.10 -5.67
N VAL A 39 2.61 0.12 -6.30
CA VAL A 39 3.50 1.26 -5.98
C VAL A 39 2.80 2.59 -6.26
N ILE A 40 2.19 2.72 -7.44
CA ILE A 40 1.45 3.94 -7.80
C ILE A 40 0.26 4.16 -6.84
N ALA A 41 -0.48 3.11 -6.49
CA ALA A 41 -1.59 3.18 -5.54
C ALA A 41 -1.16 3.48 -4.10
N CYS A 42 0.10 3.21 -3.74
CA CYS A 42 0.69 3.54 -2.44
C CYS A 42 1.09 5.03 -2.28
N MET A 43 1.09 5.84 -3.35
CA MET A 43 1.49 7.25 -3.29
C MET A 43 0.80 8.10 -2.21
N PRO A 44 -0.46 7.85 -1.80
CA PRO A 44 -1.06 8.59 -0.68
C PRO A 44 -0.29 8.48 0.63
N PHE A 45 0.39 7.36 0.91
CA PHE A 45 1.09 7.16 2.19
C PHE A 45 2.12 8.26 2.47
N PRO A 46 3.09 8.54 1.59
CA PRO A 46 4.04 9.64 1.79
C PRO A 46 3.45 11.02 1.50
N MET A 47 2.45 11.13 0.61
CA MET A 47 2.02 12.43 0.10
C MET A 47 1.01 13.14 0.99
N VAL A 48 0.05 12.42 1.60
CA VAL A 48 -1.08 13.03 2.31
C VAL A 48 -0.63 13.89 3.50
N GLY A 49 0.28 13.38 4.33
CA GLY A 49 0.76 14.13 5.50
C GLY A 49 1.43 15.45 5.14
N MET A 50 2.32 15.44 4.14
CA MET A 50 2.99 16.66 3.65
C MET A 50 2.00 17.62 3.01
N THR A 51 1.05 17.11 2.23
CA THR A 51 0.01 17.94 1.59
C THR A 51 -0.87 18.64 2.64
N ILE A 52 -1.30 17.92 3.69
CA ILE A 52 -2.05 18.52 4.82
C ILE A 52 -1.21 19.61 5.47
N THR A 53 0.05 19.29 5.81
CA THR A 53 0.93 20.22 6.53
C THR A 53 1.10 21.54 5.78
N ILE A 54 1.45 21.47 4.51
CA ILE A 54 1.71 22.66 3.69
C ILE A 54 0.41 23.43 3.43
N SER A 55 -0.69 22.74 3.09
CA SER A 55 -1.96 23.38 2.81
C SER A 55 -2.54 24.08 4.04
N VAL A 56 -2.51 23.44 5.21
CA VAL A 56 -3.00 24.04 6.45
C VAL A 56 -2.13 25.22 6.86
N GLN A 57 -0.80 25.12 6.73
CA GLN A 57 0.08 26.26 6.97
C GLN A 57 -0.23 27.43 6.02
N HIS A 58 -0.46 27.16 4.76
CA HIS A 58 -0.75 28.20 3.77
C HIS A 58 -2.07 28.93 4.05
N TYR A 59 -3.15 28.20 4.37
CA TYR A 59 -4.49 28.79 4.53
C TYR A 59 -4.78 29.28 5.96
N TYR A 60 -4.25 28.60 7.00
CA TYR A 60 -4.53 28.90 8.40
C TYR A 60 -3.35 29.57 9.13
N GLY A 61 -2.14 29.57 8.55
CA GLY A 61 -0.94 30.12 9.17
C GLY A 61 -0.51 29.39 10.45
N ASN A 62 -0.92 28.13 10.64
CA ASN A 62 -0.81 27.43 11.91
C ASN A 62 -0.20 26.03 11.75
N TYR A 63 1.10 25.89 12.06
CA TYR A 63 1.81 24.60 12.07
C TYR A 63 1.32 23.64 13.16
N SER A 64 0.86 24.16 14.30
CA SER A 64 0.34 23.33 15.38
C SER A 64 -0.92 22.60 14.94
N LEU A 65 -1.84 23.30 14.25
CA LEU A 65 -3.02 22.71 13.66
C LEU A 65 -2.65 21.64 12.61
N ALA A 66 -1.69 21.94 11.75
CA ALA A 66 -1.20 20.98 10.75
C ALA A 66 -0.64 19.72 11.40
N GLY A 67 0.16 19.88 12.46
CA GLY A 67 0.72 18.76 13.22
C GLY A 67 -0.37 17.90 13.88
N VAL A 68 -1.40 18.50 14.46
CA VAL A 68 -2.53 17.76 15.05
C VAL A 68 -3.29 16.97 13.97
N LEU A 69 -3.57 17.56 12.81
CA LEU A 69 -4.25 16.86 11.71
C LEU A 69 -3.43 15.68 11.17
N THR A 70 -2.13 15.88 10.98
CA THR A 70 -1.25 14.76 10.54
C THR A 70 -1.13 13.67 11.59
N ALA A 71 -1.14 14.02 12.88
CA ALA A 71 -1.17 13.03 13.96
C ALA A 71 -2.48 12.23 13.97
N ILE A 72 -3.62 12.90 13.80
CA ILE A 72 -4.94 12.24 13.68
C ILE A 72 -4.94 11.28 12.49
N GLN A 73 -4.44 11.72 11.33
CA GLN A 73 -4.36 10.89 10.13
C GLN A 73 -3.46 9.66 10.34
N ALA A 74 -2.29 9.83 10.99
CA ALA A 74 -1.37 8.74 11.28
C ALA A 74 -1.97 7.71 12.25
N ILE A 75 -2.65 8.16 13.31
CA ILE A 75 -3.34 7.27 14.25
C ILE A 75 -4.48 6.53 13.54
N ALA A 76 -5.28 7.25 12.76
CA ALA A 76 -6.36 6.64 11.99
C ALA A 76 -5.84 5.57 11.02
N LEU A 77 -4.70 5.82 10.36
CA LEU A 77 -4.05 4.87 9.46
C LEU A 77 -3.52 3.64 10.22
N ALA A 78 -2.91 3.84 11.38
CA ALA A 78 -2.42 2.73 12.21
C ALA A 78 -3.56 1.78 12.65
N VAL A 79 -4.76 2.33 12.91
CA VAL A 79 -5.95 1.55 13.27
C VAL A 79 -6.62 0.93 12.04
N SER A 80 -6.78 1.70 10.95
CA SER A 80 -7.51 1.25 9.76
C SER A 80 -6.74 0.17 8.97
N SER A 81 -5.42 0.25 8.90
CA SER A 81 -4.60 -0.67 8.11
C SER A 81 -4.79 -2.14 8.48
N PRO A 82 -4.69 -2.56 9.76
CA PRO A 82 -4.95 -3.95 10.14
C PRO A 82 -6.42 -4.36 10.00
N LEU A 83 -7.36 -3.42 10.17
CA LEU A 83 -8.78 -3.69 9.96
C LEU A 83 -9.09 -3.94 8.49
N LEU A 84 -8.59 -3.10 7.60
CA LEU A 84 -8.72 -3.26 6.15
C LEU A 84 -8.03 -4.53 5.67
N GLY A 85 -6.87 -4.88 6.21
CA GLY A 85 -6.20 -6.15 5.92
C GLY A 85 -7.10 -7.35 6.23
N LYS A 86 -7.70 -7.40 7.42
CA LYS A 86 -8.66 -8.46 7.79
C LYS A 86 -9.89 -8.50 6.89
N LEU A 87 -10.39 -7.34 6.46
CA LEU A 87 -11.53 -7.26 5.52
C LEU A 87 -11.14 -7.78 4.13
N VAL A 88 -9.93 -7.45 3.65
CA VAL A 88 -9.39 -7.94 2.39
C VAL A 88 -9.26 -9.47 2.42
N ASP A 89 -8.70 -10.03 3.47
CA ASP A 89 -8.59 -11.49 3.64
C ASP A 89 -9.96 -12.17 3.67
N LYS A 90 -10.94 -11.50 4.27
CA LYS A 90 -12.29 -12.03 4.43
C LYS A 90 -13.09 -11.99 3.13
N PHE A 91 -13.13 -10.84 2.47
CA PHE A 91 -14.03 -10.58 1.35
C PHE A 91 -13.33 -10.59 -0.02
N GLY A 92 -12.00 -10.40 -0.05
CA GLY A 92 -11.19 -10.29 -1.26
C GLY A 92 -10.71 -8.88 -1.54
N GLN A 93 -9.64 -8.79 -2.31
CA GLN A 93 -8.93 -7.53 -2.55
C GLN A 93 -9.83 -6.49 -3.24
N ARG A 94 -10.52 -6.91 -4.30
CA ARG A 94 -11.35 -6.02 -5.11
C ARG A 94 -12.57 -5.48 -4.36
N GLN A 95 -13.27 -6.36 -3.61
CA GLN A 95 -14.52 -5.99 -2.92
C GLN A 95 -14.30 -4.97 -1.81
N VAL A 96 -13.13 -4.98 -1.18
CA VAL A 96 -12.79 -4.03 -0.12
C VAL A 96 -12.15 -2.77 -0.69
N SER A 97 -11.30 -2.89 -1.70
CA SER A 97 -10.55 -1.74 -2.22
C SER A 97 -11.44 -0.71 -2.92
N ILE A 98 -12.46 -1.14 -3.68
CA ILE A 98 -13.31 -0.20 -4.42
C ILE A 98 -14.05 0.77 -3.46
N PRO A 99 -14.82 0.31 -2.45
CA PRO A 99 -15.51 1.23 -1.55
C PRO A 99 -14.56 2.08 -0.71
N THR A 100 -13.42 1.54 -0.29
CA THR A 100 -12.45 2.32 0.50
C THR A 100 -11.78 3.43 -0.32
N ILE A 101 -11.46 3.17 -1.59
CA ILE A 101 -10.96 4.21 -2.51
C ILE A 101 -12.00 5.33 -2.69
N LEU A 102 -13.28 4.98 -2.87
CA LEU A 102 -14.34 5.97 -3.00
C LEU A 102 -14.46 6.84 -1.74
N VAL A 103 -14.43 6.24 -0.56
CA VAL A 103 -14.41 6.97 0.72
C VAL A 103 -13.21 7.90 0.79
N TRP A 104 -12.01 7.42 0.42
CA TRP A 104 -10.79 8.22 0.41
C TRP A 104 -10.89 9.41 -0.55
N ILE A 105 -11.37 9.21 -1.78
CA ILE A 105 -11.53 10.28 -2.79
C ILE A 105 -12.49 11.35 -2.28
N VAL A 106 -13.65 10.95 -1.77
CA VAL A 106 -14.64 11.88 -1.22
C VAL A 106 -14.05 12.67 -0.05
N ALA A 107 -13.35 11.99 0.87
CA ALA A 107 -12.70 12.63 2.00
C ALA A 107 -11.59 13.60 1.56
N ALA A 108 -10.78 13.25 0.55
CA ALA A 108 -9.73 14.10 0.01
C ALA A 108 -10.31 15.38 -0.63
N ILE A 109 -11.38 15.24 -1.42
CA ILE A 109 -12.10 16.40 -2.00
C ILE A 109 -12.70 17.27 -0.89
N ALA A 110 -13.42 16.65 0.06
CA ALA A 110 -14.06 17.37 1.16
C ALA A 110 -13.03 18.09 2.05
N LEU A 111 -11.91 17.44 2.38
CA LEU A 111 -10.86 18.07 3.19
C LEU A 111 -10.19 19.22 2.43
N THR A 112 -9.85 19.01 1.15
CA THR A 112 -9.21 20.04 0.33
C THR A 112 -10.10 21.28 0.19
N THR A 113 -11.37 21.09 -0.11
CA THR A 113 -12.34 22.19 -0.22
C THR A 113 -12.55 22.90 1.12
N SER A 114 -12.60 22.15 2.23
CA SER A 114 -12.70 22.72 3.57
C SER A 114 -11.48 23.56 3.95
N ILE A 115 -10.27 23.08 3.64
CA ILE A 115 -9.02 23.84 3.88
C ILE A 115 -9.01 25.12 3.04
N THR A 116 -9.31 25.03 1.75
CA THR A 116 -9.29 26.18 0.83
C THR A 116 -10.31 27.26 1.22
N ASN A 117 -11.49 26.87 1.68
CA ASN A 117 -12.53 27.78 2.13
C ASN A 117 -12.39 28.20 3.61
N ARG A 118 -11.28 27.88 4.27
CA ARG A 118 -11.02 28.17 5.69
C ARG A 118 -12.18 27.76 6.60
N ALA A 119 -12.70 26.54 6.39
CA ALA A 119 -13.77 25.99 7.20
C ALA A 119 -13.39 25.91 8.69
N PRO A 120 -14.34 25.87 9.62
CA PRO A 120 -14.06 25.71 11.04
C PRO A 120 -13.18 24.46 11.30
N VAL A 121 -12.22 24.59 12.21
CA VAL A 121 -11.19 23.56 12.49
C VAL A 121 -11.79 22.19 12.85
N TRP A 122 -12.93 22.16 13.53
CA TRP A 122 -13.61 20.91 13.88
C TRP A 122 -14.00 20.08 12.65
N VAL A 123 -14.33 20.76 11.52
CA VAL A 123 -14.63 20.07 10.24
C VAL A 123 -13.39 19.31 9.75
N LEU A 124 -12.21 19.92 9.83
CA LEU A 124 -10.96 19.30 9.44
C LEU A 124 -10.66 18.07 10.31
N TYR A 125 -10.89 18.17 11.63
CA TYR A 125 -10.71 17.03 12.54
C TYR A 125 -11.64 15.86 12.21
N CYS A 126 -12.89 16.14 11.82
CA CYS A 126 -13.84 15.11 11.43
C CYS A 126 -13.51 14.44 10.09
N LEU A 127 -12.98 15.20 9.12
CA LEU A 127 -12.70 14.69 7.77
C LEU A 127 -11.38 13.92 7.67
N THR A 128 -10.36 14.36 8.41
CA THR A 128 -9.00 13.81 8.32
C THR A 128 -8.92 12.29 8.55
N PRO A 129 -9.64 11.67 9.51
CA PRO A 129 -9.59 10.22 9.71
C PRO A 129 -10.00 9.41 8.50
N PHE A 130 -10.91 9.91 7.66
CA PHE A 130 -11.37 9.20 6.47
C PHE A 130 -10.29 9.08 5.38
N LEU A 131 -9.24 9.92 5.43
CA LEU A 131 -8.08 9.76 4.58
C LEU A 131 -7.24 8.51 4.92
N ALA A 132 -7.53 7.85 6.03
CA ALA A 132 -6.95 6.56 6.39
C ALA A 132 -7.68 5.35 5.74
N ALA A 133 -8.76 5.57 4.99
CA ALA A 133 -9.47 4.53 4.25
C ALA A 133 -8.73 4.12 2.98
N ILE A 134 -7.44 3.82 3.10
CA ILE A 134 -6.58 3.38 1.99
C ILE A 134 -6.36 1.88 2.10
N PRO A 135 -6.61 1.10 1.02
CA PRO A 135 -6.29 -0.32 1.00
C PRO A 135 -4.80 -0.55 1.26
N PRO A 136 -4.41 -1.64 1.95
CA PRO A 136 -3.00 -1.96 2.22
C PRO A 136 -2.32 -2.55 0.99
N TRP A 137 -2.11 -1.74 -0.06
CA TRP A 137 -1.61 -2.15 -1.38
C TRP A 137 -0.32 -2.97 -1.31
N GLY A 138 0.65 -2.54 -0.50
CA GLY A 138 1.91 -3.25 -0.32
C GLY A 138 1.72 -4.65 0.26
N ALA A 139 0.83 -4.82 1.25
CA ALA A 139 0.50 -6.13 1.82
C ALA A 139 -0.24 -7.01 0.81
N MET A 140 -1.18 -6.43 0.05
CA MET A 140 -1.90 -7.14 -1.01
C MET A 140 -0.95 -7.58 -2.15
N SER A 141 0.01 -6.75 -2.53
CA SER A 141 1.04 -7.09 -3.53
C SER A 141 1.92 -8.24 -3.03
N ARG A 142 2.40 -8.19 -1.79
CA ARG A 142 3.17 -9.28 -1.18
C ARG A 142 2.39 -10.59 -1.11
N ALA A 143 1.09 -10.53 -0.81
CA ALA A 143 0.22 -11.71 -0.82
C ALA A 143 0.08 -12.33 -2.23
N ARG A 144 0.04 -11.52 -3.29
CA ARG A 144 0.07 -12.02 -4.68
C ARG A 144 1.38 -12.71 -5.01
N TRP A 145 2.52 -12.11 -4.65
CA TRP A 145 3.83 -12.70 -4.85
C TRP A 145 3.96 -14.06 -4.16
N THR A 146 3.59 -14.16 -2.89
CA THR A 146 3.65 -15.41 -2.13
C THR A 146 2.74 -16.49 -2.69
N THR A 147 1.59 -16.10 -3.25
CA THR A 147 0.64 -17.03 -3.88
C THR A 147 1.18 -17.55 -5.22
N MET A 148 1.73 -16.66 -6.05
CA MET A 148 2.26 -17.01 -7.38
C MET A 148 3.53 -17.87 -7.31
N LEU A 149 4.41 -17.57 -6.35
CA LEU A 149 5.70 -18.23 -6.19
C LEU A 149 5.66 -19.37 -5.16
N LYS A 150 4.46 -19.87 -4.85
CA LYS A 150 4.27 -20.93 -3.86
C LYS A 150 5.12 -22.16 -4.20
N GLY A 151 6.04 -22.51 -3.28
CA GLY A 151 6.97 -23.63 -3.44
C GLY A 151 8.40 -23.22 -3.85
N ASP A 152 8.61 -21.98 -4.31
CA ASP A 152 9.94 -21.44 -4.63
C ASP A 152 10.29 -20.33 -3.61
N ARG A 153 10.96 -20.72 -2.53
CA ARG A 153 11.33 -19.83 -1.42
C ARG A 153 12.30 -18.74 -1.88
N GLU A 154 13.28 -19.08 -2.71
CA GLU A 154 14.31 -18.14 -3.15
C GLU A 154 13.70 -17.01 -4.00
N ARG A 155 12.83 -17.35 -4.96
CA ARG A 155 12.11 -16.35 -5.76
C ARG A 155 11.13 -15.52 -4.93
N THR A 156 10.48 -16.15 -3.95
CA THR A 156 9.58 -15.42 -3.02
C THR A 156 10.34 -14.39 -2.21
N ASP A 157 11.49 -14.75 -1.61
CA ASP A 157 12.32 -13.83 -0.83
C ASP A 157 12.82 -12.66 -1.69
N ARG A 158 13.22 -12.93 -2.94
CA ARG A 158 13.57 -11.87 -3.90
C ARG A 158 12.41 -10.95 -4.24
N ALA A 159 11.21 -11.50 -4.45
CA ALA A 159 10.02 -10.71 -4.76
C ALA A 159 9.60 -9.81 -3.58
N LEU A 160 9.71 -10.32 -2.34
CA LEU A 160 9.46 -9.52 -1.13
C LEU A 160 10.50 -8.42 -0.96
N SER A 161 11.79 -8.71 -1.26
CA SER A 161 12.85 -7.70 -1.25
C SER A 161 12.61 -6.61 -2.31
N LEU A 162 12.19 -6.99 -3.53
CA LEU A 162 11.80 -6.06 -4.59
C LEU A 162 10.64 -5.15 -4.13
N SER A 163 9.64 -5.71 -3.46
CA SER A 163 8.54 -4.92 -2.91
C SER A 163 9.02 -3.91 -1.86
N GLY A 164 10.00 -4.28 -1.01
CA GLY A 164 10.63 -3.36 -0.07
C GLY A 164 11.38 -2.20 -0.77
N VAL A 165 12.13 -2.50 -1.83
CA VAL A 165 12.79 -1.46 -2.63
C VAL A 165 11.77 -0.49 -3.24
N PHE A 166 10.65 -0.99 -3.75
CA PHE A 166 9.58 -0.15 -4.27
C PHE A 166 8.96 0.74 -3.18
N ASP A 167 8.72 0.19 -1.99
CA ASP A 167 8.20 0.96 -0.85
C ASP A 167 9.16 2.12 -0.49
N GLU A 168 10.48 1.88 -0.41
CA GLU A 168 11.47 2.92 -0.13
C GLU A 168 11.56 3.98 -1.26
N CYS A 169 11.56 3.56 -2.52
CA CYS A 169 11.56 4.49 -3.65
C CYS A 169 10.32 5.41 -3.61
N MET A 170 9.18 4.87 -3.25
CA MET A 170 7.93 5.62 -3.11
C MET A 170 8.05 6.71 -2.02
N TRP A 171 8.67 6.40 -0.86
CA TRP A 171 8.89 7.39 0.20
C TRP A 171 9.87 8.47 -0.21
N ILE A 172 10.96 8.11 -0.90
CA ILE A 172 11.98 9.04 -1.39
C ILE A 172 11.39 10.01 -2.41
N ILE A 173 10.53 9.54 -3.30
CA ILE A 173 9.96 10.35 -4.38
C ILE A 173 8.69 11.08 -3.90
N GLY A 174 7.83 10.42 -3.15
CA GLY A 174 6.50 10.91 -2.79
C GLY A 174 6.51 12.16 -1.91
N ASN A 175 7.38 12.20 -0.89
CA ASN A 175 7.47 13.37 0.01
C ASN A 175 7.93 14.66 -0.70
N PRO A 176 9.04 14.67 -1.48
CA PRO A 176 9.43 15.85 -2.25
C PRO A 176 8.37 16.27 -3.29
N LEU A 177 7.77 15.28 -3.96
CA LEU A 177 6.72 15.55 -4.95
C LEU A 177 5.49 16.18 -4.30
N ALA A 178 5.04 15.65 -3.15
CA ALA A 178 3.94 16.23 -2.39
C ALA A 178 4.24 17.67 -1.96
N SER A 179 5.45 17.90 -1.45
CA SER A 179 5.88 19.23 -1.01
C SER A 179 5.87 20.24 -2.15
N THR A 180 6.43 19.85 -3.30
CA THR A 180 6.48 20.72 -4.49
C THR A 180 5.07 21.04 -5.00
N LEU A 181 4.22 20.04 -5.13
CA LEU A 181 2.84 20.23 -5.60
C LEU A 181 1.99 21.04 -4.61
N ALA A 182 2.14 20.77 -3.30
CA ALA A 182 1.37 21.45 -2.28
C ALA A 182 1.75 22.94 -2.11
N VAL A 183 3.01 23.32 -2.38
CA VAL A 183 3.44 24.73 -2.43
C VAL A 183 2.77 25.46 -3.57
N ILE A 184 2.56 24.81 -4.72
CA ILE A 184 1.83 25.41 -5.85
C ILE A 184 0.34 25.47 -5.51
N SER A 185 -0.25 24.36 -5.11
CA SER A 185 -1.64 24.27 -4.67
C SER A 185 -1.92 22.96 -3.93
N GLY A 186 -2.53 23.02 -2.75
CA GLY A 186 -2.99 21.84 -2.04
C GLY A 186 -3.98 21.00 -2.85
N LEU A 187 -4.85 21.66 -3.64
CA LEU A 187 -5.76 20.97 -4.57
C LEU A 187 -5.01 20.16 -5.62
N LEU A 188 -3.94 20.73 -6.18
CA LEU A 188 -3.12 20.05 -7.18
C LEU A 188 -2.42 18.81 -6.59
N ALA A 189 -1.89 18.91 -5.36
CA ALA A 189 -1.25 17.79 -4.68
C ALA A 189 -2.25 16.66 -4.36
N PHE A 190 -3.44 16.98 -3.85
CA PHE A 190 -4.49 15.99 -3.60
C PHE A 190 -5.04 15.38 -4.89
N SER A 191 -5.24 16.20 -5.94
CA SER A 191 -5.70 15.70 -7.24
C SER A 191 -4.70 14.74 -7.87
N PHE A 192 -3.42 15.09 -7.85
CA PHE A 192 -2.34 14.21 -8.33
C PHE A 192 -2.33 12.88 -7.56
N THR A 193 -2.39 12.95 -6.23
CA THR A 193 -2.45 11.76 -5.37
C THR A 193 -3.67 10.90 -5.70
N GLY A 194 -4.85 11.52 -5.90
CA GLY A 194 -6.07 10.83 -6.30
C GLY A 194 -5.97 10.14 -7.67
N VAL A 195 -5.35 10.80 -8.64
CA VAL A 195 -5.07 10.20 -9.96
C VAL A 195 -4.15 8.99 -9.82
N CYS A 196 -3.09 9.08 -9.02
CA CYS A 196 -2.21 7.94 -8.73
C CYS A 196 -2.98 6.77 -8.11
N VAL A 197 -3.85 7.03 -7.12
CA VAL A 197 -4.70 5.98 -6.51
C VAL A 197 -5.57 5.30 -7.55
N VAL A 198 -6.27 6.06 -8.39
CA VAL A 198 -7.17 5.51 -9.40
C VAL A 198 -6.41 4.69 -10.45
N ILE A 199 -5.31 5.25 -11.00
CA ILE A 199 -4.51 4.54 -12.00
C ILE A 199 -3.89 3.28 -11.40
N GLY A 200 -3.26 3.39 -10.24
CA GLY A 200 -2.63 2.26 -9.54
C GLY A 200 -3.65 1.18 -9.18
N ALA A 201 -4.82 1.57 -8.66
CA ALA A 201 -5.91 0.66 -8.36
C ALA A 201 -6.46 -0.03 -9.62
N LEU A 202 -6.65 0.69 -10.73
CA LEU A 202 -7.05 0.09 -12.00
C LEU A 202 -6.02 -0.94 -12.48
N MET A 203 -4.73 -0.61 -12.45
CA MET A 203 -3.67 -1.55 -12.83
C MET A 203 -3.66 -2.79 -11.93
N PHE A 204 -3.81 -2.59 -10.63
CA PHE A 204 -3.76 -3.66 -9.64
C PHE A 204 -5.01 -4.53 -9.66
N LEU A 205 -6.21 -3.94 -9.59
CA LEU A 205 -7.47 -4.66 -9.43
C LEU A 205 -8.00 -5.31 -10.72
N THR A 206 -7.53 -4.86 -11.90
CA THR A 206 -7.88 -5.50 -13.17
C THR A 206 -7.09 -6.78 -13.41
N GLU A 207 -6.01 -7.02 -12.65
CA GLU A 207 -5.24 -8.25 -12.71
C GLU A 207 -5.86 -9.31 -11.79
N LEU A 208 -6.84 -10.04 -12.33
CA LEU A 208 -7.63 -11.04 -11.57
C LEU A 208 -6.91 -12.39 -11.44
N THR A 209 -6.01 -12.71 -12.37
CA THR A 209 -5.33 -14.01 -12.45
C THR A 209 -4.39 -14.26 -11.26
N THR A 210 -3.89 -13.19 -10.67
CA THR A 210 -2.93 -13.23 -9.54
C THR A 210 -3.59 -13.00 -8.18
N GLU A 211 -4.90 -12.72 -8.13
CA GLU A 211 -5.61 -12.43 -6.89
C GLU A 211 -5.72 -13.68 -6.02
N PRO A 212 -5.22 -13.64 -4.75
CA PRO A 212 -5.41 -14.74 -3.82
C PRO A 212 -6.91 -14.93 -3.51
N LYS A 213 -7.35 -16.17 -3.41
CA LYS A 213 -8.73 -16.48 -3.03
C LYS A 213 -9.02 -16.00 -1.61
N SER A 214 -10.13 -15.28 -1.43
CA SER A 214 -10.58 -14.85 -0.12
C SER A 214 -11.06 -16.02 0.74
N GLN A 215 -11.05 -15.84 2.06
CA GLN A 215 -11.57 -16.87 3.00
C GLN A 215 -13.03 -17.25 2.67
N THR A 216 -13.83 -16.30 2.22
CA THR A 216 -15.21 -16.55 1.82
C THR A 216 -15.30 -17.43 0.56
N GLN A 217 -14.39 -17.24 -0.41
CA GLN A 217 -14.33 -18.06 -1.62
C GLN A 217 -13.86 -19.49 -1.28
N LEU A 218 -12.80 -19.60 -0.47
CA LEU A 218 -12.26 -20.89 -0.04
C LEU A 218 -13.28 -21.71 0.78
N ALA A 219 -14.03 -21.05 1.67
CA ALA A 219 -15.10 -21.71 2.43
C ALA A 219 -16.21 -22.23 1.52
N ARG A 220 -16.64 -21.42 0.52
CA ARG A 220 -17.66 -21.85 -0.46
C ARG A 220 -17.18 -23.03 -1.31
N GLU A 221 -15.94 -23.03 -1.77
CA GLU A 221 -15.36 -24.14 -2.52
C GLU A 221 -15.26 -25.43 -1.69
N ALA A 222 -15.04 -25.28 -0.37
CA ALA A 222 -15.01 -26.41 0.56
C ALA A 222 -16.41 -26.91 0.97
N GLY A 223 -17.49 -26.22 0.57
CA GLY A 223 -18.87 -26.53 1.00
C GLY A 223 -19.12 -26.27 2.49
N LEU A 224 -18.32 -25.41 3.11
CA LEU A 224 -18.36 -25.09 4.54
C LEU A 224 -18.84 -23.67 4.77
N THR A 225 -19.36 -23.42 5.97
CA THR A 225 -19.52 -22.04 6.45
C THR A 225 -18.13 -21.43 6.70
N ARG A 226 -18.04 -20.12 6.71
CA ARG A 226 -16.76 -19.44 6.93
C ARG A 226 -16.17 -19.73 8.33
N GLU A 227 -17.01 -19.90 9.32
CA GLU A 227 -16.59 -20.22 10.69
C GLU A 227 -15.98 -21.61 10.76
N GLU A 228 -16.66 -22.61 10.22
CA GLU A 228 -16.16 -23.99 10.12
C GLU A 228 -14.84 -24.08 9.34
N TYR A 229 -14.71 -23.30 8.25
CA TYR A 229 -13.47 -23.24 7.50
C TYR A 229 -12.31 -22.67 8.33
N ARG A 230 -12.55 -21.59 9.09
CA ARG A 230 -11.54 -21.00 9.98
C ARG A 230 -11.12 -21.95 11.10
N GLU A 231 -12.06 -22.63 11.73
CA GLU A 231 -11.77 -23.63 12.76
C GLU A 231 -10.94 -24.79 12.20
N ARG A 232 -11.29 -25.26 11.01
CA ARG A 232 -10.54 -26.32 10.34
C ARG A 232 -9.11 -25.91 10.01
N GLU A 233 -8.90 -24.68 9.53
CA GLU A 233 -7.56 -24.17 9.24
C GLU A 233 -6.76 -23.91 10.54
N ALA A 234 -7.38 -23.42 11.59
CA ALA A 234 -6.74 -23.26 12.89
C ALA A 234 -6.30 -24.61 13.48
N ALA A 235 -7.14 -25.64 13.40
CA ALA A 235 -6.81 -26.98 13.84
C ALA A 235 -5.67 -27.63 13.03
N LYS A 236 -5.63 -27.38 11.71
CA LYS A 236 -4.49 -27.82 10.87
C LYS A 236 -3.18 -27.13 11.28
N ALA A 237 -3.23 -25.80 11.47
CA ALA A 237 -2.05 -25.04 11.87
C ALA A 237 -1.51 -25.49 13.23
N GLN A 238 -2.40 -25.82 14.18
CA GLN A 238 -2.00 -26.36 15.48
C GLN A 238 -1.32 -27.71 15.36
N ARG A 239 -1.89 -28.65 14.59
CA ARG A 239 -1.27 -29.97 14.33
C ARG A 239 0.11 -29.87 13.65
N MET A 240 0.31 -28.90 12.74
CA MET A 240 1.61 -28.67 12.12
C MET A 240 2.64 -28.20 13.17
N ARG A 241 2.27 -27.24 14.03
CA ARG A 241 3.16 -26.78 15.12
C ARG A 241 3.55 -27.87 16.09
N GLU A 242 2.61 -28.75 16.44
CA GLU A 242 2.87 -29.90 17.31
C GLU A 242 3.83 -30.89 16.66
N ARG A 243 3.72 -31.10 15.32
CA ARG A 243 4.66 -31.95 14.58
C ARG A 243 6.06 -31.36 14.45
N ASP A 244 6.17 -30.02 14.30
CA ASP A 244 7.46 -29.33 14.18
C ASP A 244 8.17 -29.21 15.53
N ALA A 245 7.44 -29.36 16.64
CA ALA A 245 7.96 -29.31 18.01
C ALA A 245 8.34 -30.70 18.58
N ALA A 246 7.97 -31.80 17.91
CA ALA A 246 8.27 -33.20 18.27
C ALA A 246 9.45 -33.77 17.50
#